data_947998a6a181fc136cbc6b497155a4fc
#
_entry.id   947998a6a181fc136cbc6b497155a4fc
#
_cell.length_a   1.000
_cell.length_b   1.000
_cell.length_c   1.000
_cell.angle_alpha   90.00
_cell.angle_beta   90.00
_cell.angle_gamma   90.00
#
_symmetry.space_group_name_H-M   'P 1'
#
loop_
_entity.id
_entity.type
_entity.pdbx_description
1 polymer ?
#
loop_
_entity_poly.entity_id
_entity_poly.type
_entity_poly.pdbx_seq_one_letter_code
_entity_poly.pdbx_strand_id
1 'polypeptide(L)'
;MKLTRYEQETIINFNAQDQMAILYTRDPAVMRKVDALVIEYPDTFKCIGETDIDKTYVMPKSVVTYRKPRRISDERRSQLQKIMGNINKL
;
A
#
# COMPACT_ATOMS: atom_id res chain seq x y z
N MET A 1 12.82 6.05 18.42
CA MET A 1 11.86 7.17 18.43
C MET A 1 10.50 6.67 17.97
N LYS A 2 9.45 7.08 18.68
CA LYS A 2 8.10 6.66 18.33
C LYS A 2 7.39 7.78 17.55
N LEU A 3 7.04 7.50 16.31
CA LEU A 3 6.31 8.44 15.46
C LEU A 3 4.82 8.40 15.75
N THR A 4 4.15 9.55 15.62
CA THR A 4 2.69 9.60 15.65
C THR A 4 2.14 8.95 14.40
N ARG A 5 0.87 8.57 14.40
CA ARG A 5 0.24 7.99 13.20
C ARG A 5 0.28 8.93 12.00
N TYR A 6 0.20 10.20 12.25
CA TYR A 6 0.28 11.21 11.20
C TYR A 6 1.66 11.23 10.53
N GLU A 7 2.71 10.95 11.31
CA GLU A 7 4.09 10.91 10.82
C GLU A 7 4.45 9.58 10.16
N GLN A 8 3.63 8.54 10.36
CA GLN A 8 3.84 7.21 9.79
C GLN A 8 3.30 7.13 8.37
N GLU A 9 3.93 7.86 7.46
CA GLU A 9 3.46 7.93 6.08
C GLU A 9 4.14 6.91 5.18
N THR A 10 3.47 6.60 4.08
CA THR A 10 3.98 5.71 3.04
C THR A 10 3.83 6.40 1.69
N ILE A 11 4.91 6.40 0.92
CA ILE A 11 4.93 7.02 -0.40
C ILE A 11 5.38 5.98 -1.41
N ILE A 12 4.63 5.83 -2.49
CA ILE A 12 4.99 4.95 -3.61
C ILE A 12 5.20 5.81 -4.84
N ASN A 13 6.40 5.75 -5.42
CA ASN A 13 6.77 6.51 -6.59
C ASN A 13 6.98 5.58 -7.79
N PHE A 14 6.31 5.86 -8.87
CA PHE A 14 6.56 5.21 -10.15
C PHE A 14 6.06 6.12 -11.27
N ASN A 15 6.54 5.86 -12.48
CA ASN A 15 6.10 6.62 -13.65
C ASN A 15 5.81 5.66 -14.81
N ALA A 16 5.31 6.19 -15.91
CA ALA A 16 4.89 5.35 -17.04
C ALA A 16 6.07 4.67 -17.75
N GLN A 17 7.25 5.25 -17.66
CA GLN A 17 8.43 4.75 -18.36
C GLN A 17 9.17 3.66 -17.60
N ASP A 18 9.30 3.82 -16.28
CA ASP A 18 10.05 2.87 -15.45
C ASP A 18 9.25 1.61 -15.19
N GLN A 19 9.94 0.49 -15.10
CA GLN A 19 9.33 -0.80 -14.78
C GLN A 19 9.26 -1.05 -13.27
N MET A 20 9.99 -0.27 -12.50
CA MET A 20 10.10 -0.46 -11.06
C MET A 20 9.41 0.67 -10.31
N ALA A 21 8.87 0.34 -9.14
CA ALA A 21 8.31 1.30 -8.20
C ALA A 21 9.18 1.35 -6.95
N ILE A 22 9.25 2.52 -6.34
CA ILE A 22 9.98 2.72 -5.09
C ILE A 22 8.96 3.04 -4.00
N LEU A 23 8.98 2.25 -2.94
CA LEU A 23 8.12 2.44 -1.78
C LEU A 23 8.97 2.90 -0.60
N TYR A 24 8.63 4.07 -0.08
CA TYR A 24 9.23 4.63 1.13
C TYR A 24 8.18 4.63 2.23
N THR A 25 8.54 4.14 3.41
CA THR A 25 7.56 4.11 4.50
C THR A 25 8.19 4.33 5.87
N ARG A 26 7.45 5.02 6.72
CA ARG A 26 7.72 5.16 8.15
C ARG A 26 6.72 4.36 8.98
N ASP A 27 5.81 3.64 8.33
CA ASP A 27 4.76 2.89 9.01
C ASP A 27 5.25 1.47 9.34
N PRO A 28 5.38 1.12 10.63
CA PRO A 28 5.84 -0.21 11.02
C PRO A 28 4.95 -1.34 10.49
N ALA A 29 3.66 -1.12 10.34
CA ALA A 29 2.74 -2.12 9.79
C ALA A 29 3.05 -2.41 8.32
N VAL A 30 3.34 -1.36 7.54
CA VAL A 30 3.74 -1.50 6.14
C VAL A 30 5.10 -2.20 6.06
N MET A 31 6.04 -1.82 6.93
CA MET A 31 7.35 -2.46 6.98
C MET A 31 7.23 -3.96 7.20
N ARG A 32 6.41 -4.39 8.15
CA ARG A 32 6.20 -5.81 8.43
C ARG A 32 5.65 -6.54 7.21
N LYS A 33 4.68 -5.94 6.52
CA LYS A 33 4.09 -6.53 5.32
C LYS A 33 5.12 -6.69 4.20
N VAL A 34 5.85 -5.61 3.90
CA VAL A 34 6.80 -5.62 2.80
C VAL A 34 8.04 -6.45 3.14
N ASP A 35 8.50 -6.42 4.40
CA ASP A 35 9.60 -7.27 4.83
C ASP A 35 9.27 -8.76 4.64
N ALA A 36 8.02 -9.15 4.94
CA ALA A 36 7.57 -10.52 4.71
C ALA A 36 7.62 -10.87 3.22
N LEU A 37 7.23 -9.93 2.36
CA LEU A 37 7.30 -10.12 0.90
C LEU A 37 8.74 -10.21 0.41
N VAL A 38 9.66 -9.44 1.00
CA VAL A 38 11.08 -9.52 0.66
C VAL A 38 11.64 -10.91 0.99
N ILE A 39 11.24 -11.47 2.13
CA ILE A 39 11.67 -12.80 2.53
C ILE A 39 11.09 -13.87 1.61
N GLU A 40 9.80 -13.76 1.29
CA GLU A 40 9.09 -14.75 0.47
C GLU A 40 9.44 -14.65 -1.01
N TYR A 41 9.62 -13.43 -1.51
CA TYR A 41 9.90 -13.17 -2.92
C TYR A 41 11.12 -12.26 -3.08
N PRO A 42 12.33 -12.74 -2.73
CA PRO A 42 13.53 -11.89 -2.71
C PRO A 42 13.96 -11.39 -4.09
N ASP A 43 13.51 -12.04 -5.16
CA ASP A 43 13.82 -11.60 -6.53
C ASP A 43 12.86 -10.49 -6.99
N THR A 44 11.73 -10.34 -6.32
CA THR A 44 10.69 -9.37 -6.70
C THR A 44 10.74 -8.13 -5.82
N PHE A 45 10.86 -8.31 -4.51
CA PHE A 45 10.87 -7.22 -3.54
C PHE A 45 12.24 -7.10 -2.91
N LYS A 46 12.79 -5.88 -2.88
CA LYS A 46 14.11 -5.64 -2.27
C LYS A 46 14.07 -4.41 -1.38
N CYS A 47 14.73 -4.52 -0.23
CA CYS A 47 14.92 -3.37 0.65
C CYS A 47 16.25 -2.70 0.24
N ILE A 48 16.18 -1.46 -0.22
CA ILE A 48 17.34 -0.73 -0.70
C ILE A 48 17.82 0.36 0.25
N GLY A 49 17.07 0.61 1.32
CA GLY A 49 17.45 1.59 2.32
C GLY A 49 16.72 1.34 3.62
N GLU A 50 17.42 1.60 4.72
CA GLU A 50 16.86 1.39 6.05
C GLU A 50 17.50 2.35 7.04
N THR A 51 16.66 3.00 7.86
CA THR A 51 17.11 3.79 9.00
C THR A 51 16.37 3.31 10.25
N ASP A 52 16.57 3.98 11.38
CA ASP A 52 15.90 3.63 12.64
C ASP A 52 14.38 3.81 12.55
N ILE A 53 13.89 4.68 11.65
CA ILE A 53 12.48 5.05 11.60
C ILE A 53 11.81 4.77 10.26
N ASP A 54 12.60 4.51 9.20
CA ASP A 54 12.01 4.30 7.88
C ASP A 54 12.74 3.22 7.09
N LYS A 55 12.10 2.78 6.02
CA LYS A 55 12.66 1.83 5.06
C LYS A 55 12.25 2.20 3.66
N THR A 56 13.10 1.89 2.70
CA THR A 56 12.84 2.08 1.29
C THR A 56 12.98 0.75 0.56
N TYR A 57 11.98 0.42 -0.24
CA TYR A 57 11.92 -0.84 -0.98
C TYR A 57 11.78 -0.55 -2.46
N VAL A 58 12.21 -1.51 -3.27
CA VAL A 58 11.97 -1.48 -4.71
C VAL A 58 11.26 -2.76 -5.12
N MET A 59 10.34 -2.62 -6.08
CA MET A 59 9.51 -3.73 -6.56
C MET A 59 9.06 -3.44 -7.98
N PRO A 60 8.68 -4.48 -8.76
CA PRO A 60 8.10 -4.23 -10.09
C PRO A 60 6.83 -3.40 -9.97
N LYS A 61 6.67 -2.43 -10.86
CA LYS A 61 5.49 -1.57 -10.89
C LYS A 61 4.19 -2.36 -11.00
N SER A 62 4.23 -3.52 -11.64
CA SER A 62 3.06 -4.37 -11.83
C SER A 62 2.47 -4.93 -10.54
N VAL A 63 3.24 -4.98 -9.44
CA VAL A 63 2.70 -5.44 -8.15
C VAL A 63 1.96 -4.33 -7.39
N VAL A 64 2.08 -3.08 -7.84
CA VAL A 64 1.30 -1.96 -7.31
C VAL A 64 0.01 -1.90 -8.11
N THR A 65 -1.07 -2.40 -7.54
CA THR A 65 -2.32 -2.58 -8.29
C THR A 65 -3.50 -1.88 -7.62
N TYR A 66 -4.49 -1.56 -8.46
CA TYR A 66 -5.77 -1.06 -7.99
C TYR A 66 -6.74 -2.24 -7.98
N ARG A 67 -7.21 -2.61 -6.79
CA ARG A 67 -8.09 -3.76 -6.64
C ARG A 67 -9.53 -3.35 -6.54
N LYS A 68 -10.41 -4.19 -7.07
CA LYS A 68 -11.83 -4.04 -6.82
C LYS A 68 -12.10 -4.33 -5.34
N PRO A 69 -13.05 -3.64 -4.73
CA PRO A 69 -13.45 -3.94 -3.34
C PRO A 69 -13.89 -5.40 -3.22
N ARG A 70 -13.70 -5.96 -2.03
CA ARG A 70 -14.17 -7.31 -1.73
C ARG A 70 -15.66 -7.39 -1.95
N ARG A 71 -16.13 -8.55 -2.45
CA ARG A 71 -17.54 -8.84 -2.46
C ARG A 71 -18.06 -8.90 -1.04
N ILE A 72 -19.15 -8.19 -0.79
CA ILE A 72 -19.82 -8.17 0.50
C ILE A 72 -21.19 -8.82 0.33
N SER A 73 -21.82 -9.25 1.45
CA SER A 73 -23.15 -9.82 1.41
C SER A 73 -24.15 -8.82 0.83
N ASP A 74 -25.27 -9.34 0.28
CA ASP A 74 -26.28 -8.48 -0.33
C ASP A 74 -26.85 -7.46 0.65
N GLU A 75 -27.00 -7.85 1.91
CA GLU A 75 -27.45 -6.94 2.97
C GLU A 75 -26.51 -5.74 3.14
N ARG A 76 -25.24 -6.02 3.31
CA ARG A 76 -24.23 -4.96 3.46
C ARG A 76 -24.11 -4.15 2.18
N ARG A 77 -24.26 -4.81 1.07
CA ARG A 77 -24.22 -4.16 -0.24
C ARG A 77 -25.32 -3.12 -0.37
N SER A 78 -26.54 -3.47 0.05
CA SER A 78 -27.67 -2.54 0.04
C SER A 78 -27.42 -1.34 0.92
N GLN A 79 -26.88 -1.55 2.13
CA GLN A 79 -26.57 -0.47 3.04
C GLN A 79 -25.50 0.46 2.48
N LEU A 80 -24.45 -0.12 1.90
CA LEU A 80 -23.40 0.69 1.29
C LEU A 80 -23.89 1.47 0.09
N GLN A 81 -24.75 0.88 -0.72
CA GLN A 81 -25.33 1.57 -1.86
C GLN A 81 -26.17 2.77 -1.44
N LYS A 82 -26.92 2.66 -0.35
CA LYS A 82 -27.68 3.78 0.20
C LYS A 82 -26.78 4.94 0.61
N ILE A 83 -25.70 4.61 1.30
CA ILE A 83 -24.74 5.63 1.75
C ILE A 83 -24.01 6.25 0.56
N MET A 84 -23.49 5.43 -0.33
CA MET A 84 -22.72 5.88 -1.48
C MET A 84 -23.61 6.52 -2.54
N GLY A 85 -24.86 6.10 -2.63
CA GLY A 85 -25.82 6.71 -3.54
C GLY A 85 -26.07 8.19 -3.24
N ASN A 86 -26.05 8.55 -1.96
CA ASN A 86 -26.17 9.95 -1.56
C ASN A 86 -24.93 10.77 -1.88
N ILE A 87 -23.78 10.13 -1.93
CA ILE A 87 -22.51 10.78 -2.25
C ILE A 87 -22.34 10.89 -3.77
N ASN A 88 -22.67 9.83 -4.49
CA ASN A 88 -22.43 9.75 -5.93
C ASN A 88 -23.48 10.43 -6.80
N LYS A 89 -24.53 10.93 -6.21
CA LYS A 89 -25.55 11.70 -6.92
C LYS A 89 -25.16 13.16 -7.12
N LEU A 90 -23.95 13.44 -6.90
CA LEU A 90 -23.40 14.77 -7.13
C LEU A 90 -23.26 15.06 -8.61
#